data_e1bed34970b7abc06154e453abe9119d
#
_entry.id   e1bed34970b7abc06154e453abe9119d
#
_cell.length_a   1.000
_cell.length_b   1.000
_cell.length_c   1.000
_cell.angle_alpha   90.00
_cell.angle_beta   90.00
_cell.angle_gamma   90.00
#
_symmetry.space_group_name_H-M   'P 1'
#
loop_
_entity.id
_entity.type
_entity.pdbx_description
1 polymer ?
#
loop_
_entity_poly.entity_id
_entity_poly.type
_entity_poly.pdbx_seq_one_letter_code
_entity_poly.pdbx_strand_id
1 'polypeptide(L)'
;MYEHTEQTKEWAGVGKLDQLVNELLRQRESRIDTVLDSRQVYISTKNRVELGLTLCAVEGTQSSEFLHTTQGTPFRTKALKQLGARMTPNVPSKFLVELAAQQPEVGCDLLNQLMCEEPKRMFFRQLDGYVRAVLSDSYRCLDNYDLVFTALEVAQQVDANVLQCTMSDDNMRIKLIAPSMWKTLNAGGGRVSGMFKAGDLGNPEWRERNGIGDLGLEDTINDTGGNIVFPTCTISNSETGSGSTQVEFGTCDGACFNMLTFDKKVRSVHLGSKLDLGIYSEETIAADSKAIMCKMTDAIVACFDPAVFEKHILLREGAQSDVIEAPTMAVDNVVKAFDINDDDRDRLLSYFVKDYAMTRDGLSQAVSRMAQDEFENVDKSADFEAYAGKLIEQPALVR
;
A
#
# COMPACT_ATOMS: atom_id res chain seq x y z
N MET A 1 7.09 -24.09 11.06
CA MET A 1 6.61 -22.69 10.90
C MET A 1 6.93 -22.33 9.45
N TYR A 2 5.97 -22.44 8.55
CA TYR A 2 6.16 -22.04 7.16
C TYR A 2 5.80 -20.58 7.06
N GLU A 3 6.77 -19.72 7.32
CA GLU A 3 6.69 -18.32 6.93
C GLU A 3 6.84 -18.27 5.42
N HIS A 4 5.73 -18.07 4.72
CA HIS A 4 5.79 -17.53 3.40
C HIS A 4 6.39 -16.13 3.51
N THR A 5 7.62 -15.98 3.08
CA THR A 5 8.18 -14.67 2.80
C THR A 5 7.33 -14.06 1.71
N GLU A 6 6.43 -13.16 2.07
CA GLU A 6 5.78 -12.27 1.13
C GLU A 6 6.88 -11.62 0.31
N GLN A 7 6.94 -11.90 -0.97
CA GLN A 7 7.95 -11.31 -1.84
C GLN A 7 7.56 -9.85 -2.08
N THR A 8 8.10 -8.98 -1.26
CA THR A 8 8.02 -7.54 -1.51
C THR A 8 9.02 -7.18 -2.58
N LYS A 9 8.54 -6.56 -3.67
CA LYS A 9 9.38 -6.00 -4.72
C LYS A 9 9.31 -4.48 -4.64
N GLU A 10 10.46 -3.86 -4.64
CA GLU A 10 10.59 -2.41 -4.62
C GLU A 10 11.30 -1.93 -5.88
N TRP A 11 10.70 -0.95 -6.54
CA TRP A 11 11.28 -0.24 -7.67
C TRP A 11 11.23 1.25 -7.36
N ALA A 12 12.37 1.89 -7.46
CA ALA A 12 12.49 3.30 -7.19
C ALA A 12 13.40 3.96 -8.23
N GLY A 13 13.14 5.24 -8.49
CA GLY A 13 13.85 6.03 -9.48
C GLY A 13 13.43 5.72 -10.91
N VAL A 14 13.79 6.62 -11.83
CA VAL A 14 13.41 6.53 -13.24
C VAL A 14 13.96 5.27 -13.92
N GLY A 15 15.13 4.79 -13.50
CA GLY A 15 15.78 3.60 -14.07
C GLY A 15 15.14 2.26 -13.70
N LYS A 16 14.24 2.23 -12.71
CA LYS A 16 13.58 1.00 -12.25
C LYS A 16 12.12 0.89 -12.70
N LEU A 17 11.60 1.92 -13.34
CA LEU A 17 10.23 1.95 -13.84
C LEU A 17 10.00 0.86 -14.90
N ASP A 18 10.97 0.61 -15.77
CA ASP A 18 10.90 -0.46 -16.78
C ASP A 18 10.73 -1.84 -16.12
N GLN A 19 11.39 -2.09 -15.00
CA GLN A 19 11.26 -3.36 -14.26
C GLN A 19 9.86 -3.52 -13.68
N LEU A 20 9.28 -2.44 -13.11
CA LEU A 20 7.90 -2.44 -12.64
C LEU A 20 6.92 -2.72 -13.78
N VAL A 21 7.05 -1.99 -14.90
CA VAL A 21 6.18 -2.17 -16.07
C VAL A 21 6.26 -3.60 -16.60
N ASN A 22 7.45 -4.17 -16.71
CA ASN A 22 7.65 -5.55 -17.15
C ASN A 22 6.99 -6.55 -16.18
N GLU A 23 7.09 -6.33 -14.88
CA GLU A 23 6.42 -7.19 -13.89
C GLU A 23 4.90 -7.08 -13.96
N LEU A 24 4.34 -5.88 -14.13
CA LEU A 24 2.90 -5.68 -14.29
C LEU A 24 2.37 -6.36 -15.56
N LEU A 25 3.10 -6.27 -16.66
CA LEU A 25 2.78 -6.99 -17.90
C LEU A 25 2.81 -8.50 -17.69
N ARG A 26 3.85 -9.04 -17.05
CA ARG A 26 3.97 -10.45 -16.73
C ARG A 26 2.81 -10.95 -15.87
N GLN A 27 2.43 -10.18 -14.83
CA GLN A 27 1.30 -10.53 -13.97
C GLN A 27 -0.03 -10.49 -14.73
N ARG A 28 -0.21 -9.54 -15.63
CA ARG A 28 -1.39 -9.44 -16.47
C ARG A 28 -1.56 -10.67 -17.38
N GLU A 29 -0.46 -11.20 -17.91
CA GLU A 29 -0.45 -12.40 -18.77
C GLU A 29 -0.65 -13.70 -17.98
N SER A 30 -0.11 -13.78 -16.76
CA SER A 30 -0.12 -15.01 -15.96
C SER A 30 -1.31 -15.15 -15.03
N ARG A 31 -2.13 -14.10 -14.90
CA ARG A 31 -3.31 -14.15 -14.03
C ARG A 31 -4.49 -14.88 -14.67
N ILE A 32 -5.26 -15.53 -13.84
CA ILE A 32 -6.55 -16.13 -14.19
C ILE A 32 -7.59 -15.65 -13.18
N ASP A 33 -8.57 -14.92 -13.67
CA ASP A 33 -9.63 -14.33 -12.85
C ASP A 33 -10.98 -14.96 -13.27
N THR A 34 -11.67 -15.65 -12.34
CA THR A 34 -12.92 -16.32 -12.67
C THR A 34 -13.92 -16.28 -11.52
N VAL A 35 -15.21 -16.19 -11.85
CA VAL A 35 -16.32 -16.32 -10.89
C VAL A 35 -16.93 -17.69 -11.04
N LEU A 36 -16.84 -18.51 -10.00
CA LEU A 36 -17.34 -19.87 -9.98
C LEU A 36 -18.34 -20.09 -8.84
N ASP A 37 -19.30 -20.96 -9.06
CA ASP A 37 -20.16 -21.50 -8.00
C ASP A 37 -19.37 -22.52 -7.18
N SER A 38 -19.52 -22.50 -5.86
CA SER A 38 -18.80 -23.41 -4.95
C SER A 38 -19.07 -24.89 -5.24
N ARG A 39 -20.18 -25.23 -5.91
CA ARG A 39 -20.48 -26.60 -6.36
C ARG A 39 -19.66 -27.07 -7.56
N GLN A 40 -19.01 -26.14 -8.26
CA GLN A 40 -18.15 -26.44 -9.42
C GLN A 40 -16.69 -26.67 -9.04
N VAL A 41 -16.36 -26.49 -7.77
CA VAL A 41 -15.01 -26.65 -7.25
C VAL A 41 -15.00 -27.52 -6.00
N TYR A 42 -13.86 -28.06 -5.66
CA TYR A 42 -13.65 -28.77 -4.40
C TYR A 42 -12.24 -28.55 -3.89
N ILE A 43 -12.07 -28.70 -2.58
CA ILE A 43 -10.77 -28.61 -1.92
C ILE A 43 -10.16 -30.02 -1.84
N SER A 44 -8.87 -30.11 -2.09
CA SER A 44 -8.12 -31.37 -2.11
C SER A 44 -6.77 -31.21 -1.43
N THR A 45 -6.17 -32.33 -1.01
CA THR A 45 -4.80 -32.41 -0.47
C THR A 45 -3.79 -32.96 -1.48
N LYS A 46 -4.19 -33.17 -2.74
CA LYS A 46 -3.39 -33.93 -3.72
C LYS A 46 -2.09 -33.28 -4.15
N ASN A 47 -1.99 -31.98 -4.14
CA ASN A 47 -0.76 -31.28 -4.49
C ASN A 47 -0.26 -30.51 -3.26
N ARG A 48 0.49 -31.20 -2.41
CA ARG A 48 0.98 -30.67 -1.12
C ARG A 48 2.12 -29.68 -1.33
N VAL A 49 1.81 -28.49 -1.83
CA VAL A 49 2.72 -27.35 -1.80
C VAL A 49 2.22 -26.46 -0.67
N GLU A 50 3.09 -26.16 0.28
CA GLU A 50 2.89 -25.16 1.35
C GLU A 50 1.80 -25.48 2.39
N LEU A 51 0.55 -25.05 2.20
CA LEU A 51 -0.54 -25.24 3.17
C LEU A 51 -1.27 -26.58 3.06
N GLY A 52 -0.88 -27.46 2.16
CA GLY A 52 -1.49 -28.76 2.00
C GLY A 52 -2.89 -28.78 1.39
N LEU A 53 -3.49 -27.61 1.09
CA LEU A 53 -4.81 -27.48 0.48
C LEU A 53 -4.73 -26.89 -0.93
N THR A 54 -5.48 -27.49 -1.86
CA THR A 54 -5.56 -27.04 -3.25
C THR A 54 -7.00 -26.91 -3.70
N LEU A 55 -7.27 -25.99 -4.62
CA LEU A 55 -8.54 -25.79 -5.29
C LEU A 55 -8.56 -26.61 -6.57
N CYS A 56 -9.54 -27.49 -6.72
CA CYS A 56 -9.74 -28.33 -7.90
C CYS A 56 -11.07 -28.02 -8.56
N ALA A 57 -11.14 -28.20 -9.89
CA ALA A 57 -12.37 -28.17 -10.62
C ALA A 57 -13.15 -29.52 -10.48
N VAL A 58 -14.47 -29.46 -10.47
CA VAL A 58 -15.32 -30.60 -10.68
C VAL A 58 -15.33 -30.95 -12.17
N GLU A 59 -15.02 -32.20 -12.53
CA GLU A 59 -14.93 -32.65 -13.90
C GLU A 59 -16.24 -32.41 -14.67
N GLY A 60 -16.14 -31.92 -15.90
CA GLY A 60 -17.31 -31.65 -16.75
C GLY A 60 -18.06 -30.36 -16.42
N THR A 61 -17.55 -29.52 -15.50
CA THR A 61 -18.10 -28.20 -15.22
C THR A 61 -17.27 -27.10 -15.88
N GLN A 62 -17.81 -25.89 -15.96
CA GLN A 62 -17.10 -24.70 -16.49
C GLN A 62 -15.77 -24.42 -15.75
N SER A 63 -15.67 -24.79 -14.49
CA SER A 63 -14.45 -24.60 -13.70
C SER A 63 -13.24 -25.33 -14.26
N SER A 64 -13.44 -26.44 -14.99
CA SER A 64 -12.35 -27.20 -15.61
C SER A 64 -11.62 -26.50 -16.75
N GLU A 65 -12.16 -25.39 -17.24
CA GLU A 65 -11.47 -24.49 -18.18
C GLU A 65 -10.40 -23.62 -17.50
N PHE A 66 -10.52 -23.40 -16.19
CA PHE A 66 -9.69 -22.48 -15.42
C PHE A 66 -8.87 -23.15 -14.31
N LEU A 67 -9.26 -24.35 -13.89
CA LEU A 67 -8.64 -25.07 -12.79
C LEU A 67 -8.34 -26.52 -13.21
N HIS A 68 -7.25 -27.08 -12.69
CA HIS A 68 -6.96 -28.49 -12.87
C HIS A 68 -7.93 -29.36 -12.08
N THR A 69 -8.43 -30.43 -12.72
CA THR A 69 -9.35 -31.39 -12.08
C THR A 69 -8.63 -32.36 -11.13
N THR A 70 -7.32 -32.59 -11.34
CA THR A 70 -6.60 -33.67 -10.63
C THR A 70 -5.42 -33.17 -9.80
N GLN A 71 -4.71 -32.11 -10.26
CA GLN A 71 -3.53 -31.58 -9.55
C GLN A 71 -3.90 -30.47 -8.56
N GLY A 72 -4.93 -29.70 -8.86
CA GLY A 72 -5.38 -28.58 -8.07
C GLY A 72 -4.43 -27.38 -8.13
N THR A 73 -4.96 -26.22 -7.74
CA THR A 73 -4.22 -24.95 -7.63
C THR A 73 -4.03 -24.62 -6.14
N PRO A 74 -2.80 -24.57 -5.63
CA PRO A 74 -2.53 -24.31 -4.21
C PRO A 74 -3.00 -22.92 -3.77
N PHE A 75 -3.42 -22.82 -2.52
CA PHE A 75 -3.82 -21.56 -1.92
C PHE A 75 -2.61 -20.80 -1.34
N ARG A 76 -2.59 -19.49 -1.56
CA ARG A 76 -1.86 -18.59 -0.67
C ARG A 76 -2.62 -18.48 0.67
N THR A 77 -1.90 -18.24 1.77
CA THR A 77 -2.48 -18.13 3.11
C THR A 77 -3.66 -17.19 3.18
N LYS A 78 -3.56 -16.04 2.52
CA LYS A 78 -4.63 -15.06 2.45
C LYS A 78 -5.88 -15.58 1.76
N ALA A 79 -5.73 -16.19 0.60
CA ALA A 79 -6.87 -16.74 -0.14
C ALA A 79 -7.61 -17.81 0.67
N LEU A 80 -6.87 -18.65 1.41
CA LEU A 80 -7.45 -19.63 2.31
C LEU A 80 -8.23 -18.97 3.46
N LYS A 81 -7.68 -17.93 4.09
CA LYS A 81 -8.38 -17.13 5.11
C LYS A 81 -9.66 -16.51 4.56
N GLN A 82 -9.60 -15.96 3.35
CA GLN A 82 -10.77 -15.36 2.69
C GLN A 82 -11.82 -16.41 2.33
N LEU A 83 -11.43 -17.60 1.90
CA LEU A 83 -12.35 -18.70 1.66
C LEU A 83 -13.09 -19.07 2.95
N GLY A 84 -12.37 -19.27 4.06
CA GLY A 84 -12.98 -19.57 5.36
C GLY A 84 -13.95 -18.48 5.84
N ALA A 85 -13.60 -17.20 5.65
CA ALA A 85 -14.46 -16.08 6.01
C ALA A 85 -15.77 -16.01 5.19
N ARG A 86 -15.82 -16.69 4.03
CA ARG A 86 -17.03 -16.76 3.17
C ARG A 86 -17.92 -17.94 3.44
N MET A 87 -17.45 -18.88 4.24
CA MET A 87 -18.28 -20.05 4.64
C MET A 87 -19.40 -19.62 5.59
N THR A 88 -20.42 -20.45 5.71
CA THR A 88 -21.50 -20.30 6.70
C THR A 88 -21.66 -21.60 7.47
N PRO A 89 -21.38 -21.59 8.79
CA PRO A 89 -20.77 -20.50 9.54
C PRO A 89 -19.35 -20.17 9.06
N ASN A 90 -18.90 -18.95 9.28
CA ASN A 90 -17.54 -18.57 8.90
C ASN A 90 -16.51 -19.38 9.72
N VAL A 91 -15.40 -19.76 9.07
CA VAL A 91 -14.31 -20.48 9.71
C VAL A 91 -13.24 -19.46 10.14
N PRO A 92 -12.89 -19.38 11.45
CA PRO A 92 -11.89 -18.45 11.94
C PRO A 92 -10.53 -18.64 11.23
N SER A 93 -9.94 -17.55 10.74
CA SER A 93 -8.76 -17.60 9.89
C SER A 93 -7.57 -18.31 10.52
N LYS A 94 -7.29 -18.06 11.81
CA LYS A 94 -6.18 -18.71 12.52
C LYS A 94 -6.39 -20.22 12.63
N PHE A 95 -7.60 -20.64 13.01
CA PHE A 95 -7.96 -22.05 13.11
C PHE A 95 -7.84 -22.76 11.75
N LEU A 96 -8.33 -22.16 10.67
CA LEU A 96 -8.28 -22.75 9.35
C LEU A 96 -6.84 -22.93 8.84
N VAL A 97 -5.98 -21.95 9.06
CA VAL A 97 -4.56 -22.05 8.65
C VAL A 97 -3.82 -23.11 9.45
N GLU A 98 -4.05 -23.20 10.76
CA GLU A 98 -3.47 -24.24 11.61
C GLU A 98 -3.99 -25.64 11.22
N LEU A 99 -5.29 -25.76 10.94
CA LEU A 99 -5.90 -26.99 10.49
C LEU A 99 -5.35 -27.44 9.13
N ALA A 100 -5.21 -26.53 8.17
CA ALA A 100 -4.63 -26.81 6.87
C ALA A 100 -3.18 -27.30 6.94
N ALA A 101 -2.41 -26.76 7.89
CA ALA A 101 -1.00 -27.13 8.08
C ALA A 101 -0.83 -28.49 8.83
N GLN A 102 -1.68 -28.74 9.84
CA GLN A 102 -1.51 -29.88 10.74
C GLN A 102 -2.38 -31.09 10.36
N GLN A 103 -3.59 -30.84 9.88
CA GLN A 103 -4.61 -31.84 9.54
C GLN A 103 -5.31 -31.48 8.23
N PRO A 104 -4.61 -31.46 7.08
CA PRO A 104 -5.15 -30.96 5.81
C PRO A 104 -6.40 -31.73 5.34
N GLU A 105 -6.48 -33.04 5.63
CA GLU A 105 -7.64 -33.87 5.27
C GLU A 105 -8.91 -33.37 5.98
N VAL A 106 -8.82 -33.08 7.28
CA VAL A 106 -9.94 -32.52 8.06
C VAL A 106 -10.31 -31.13 7.56
N GLY A 107 -9.33 -30.31 7.17
CA GLY A 107 -9.56 -29.02 6.55
C GLY A 107 -10.30 -29.11 5.22
N CYS A 108 -9.94 -30.08 4.37
CA CYS A 108 -10.65 -30.38 3.13
C CYS A 108 -12.11 -30.76 3.37
N ASP A 109 -12.34 -31.73 4.25
CA ASP A 109 -13.70 -32.24 4.53
C ASP A 109 -14.59 -31.11 5.07
N LEU A 110 -14.09 -30.31 6.01
CA LEU A 110 -14.80 -29.17 6.56
C LEU A 110 -15.21 -28.16 5.48
N LEU A 111 -14.25 -27.71 4.66
CA LEU A 111 -14.52 -26.71 3.62
C LEU A 111 -15.47 -27.25 2.55
N ASN A 112 -15.27 -28.49 2.09
CA ASN A 112 -16.13 -29.11 1.10
C ASN A 112 -17.56 -29.28 1.61
N GLN A 113 -17.74 -29.71 2.86
CA GLN A 113 -19.06 -29.79 3.48
C GLN A 113 -19.74 -28.42 3.51
N LEU A 114 -19.09 -27.38 4.01
CA LEU A 114 -19.67 -26.03 4.10
C LEU A 114 -19.99 -25.44 2.71
N MET A 115 -19.16 -25.69 1.70
CA MET A 115 -19.41 -25.27 0.31
C MET A 115 -20.63 -25.99 -0.31
N CYS A 116 -20.90 -27.24 0.08
CA CYS A 116 -22.05 -27.98 -0.39
C CYS A 116 -23.36 -27.60 0.33
N GLU A 117 -23.27 -27.33 1.66
CA GLU A 117 -24.46 -27.01 2.45
C GLU A 117 -25.04 -25.64 2.10
N GLU A 118 -24.17 -24.64 1.86
CA GLU A 118 -24.60 -23.29 1.46
C GLU A 118 -23.79 -22.80 0.25
N PRO A 119 -24.19 -23.18 -0.96
CA PRO A 119 -23.48 -22.82 -2.18
C PRO A 119 -23.46 -21.31 -2.41
N LYS A 120 -22.26 -20.79 -2.80
CA LYS A 120 -22.04 -19.38 -3.09
C LYS A 120 -21.25 -19.19 -4.36
N ARG A 121 -21.54 -18.14 -5.10
CA ARG A 121 -20.66 -17.68 -6.16
C ARG A 121 -19.52 -16.89 -5.55
N MET A 122 -18.29 -17.20 -5.97
CA MET A 122 -17.07 -16.57 -5.47
C MET A 122 -16.16 -16.20 -6.63
N PHE A 123 -15.46 -15.09 -6.48
CA PHE A 123 -14.46 -14.63 -7.43
C PHE A 123 -13.08 -15.14 -6.99
N PHE A 124 -12.53 -16.06 -7.78
CA PHE A 124 -11.20 -16.61 -7.57
C PHE A 124 -10.20 -15.88 -8.45
N ARG A 125 -9.14 -15.37 -7.81
CA ARG A 125 -8.00 -14.78 -8.50
C ARG A 125 -6.78 -15.67 -8.36
N GLN A 126 -6.17 -16.00 -9.50
CA GLN A 126 -4.97 -16.80 -9.55
C GLN A 126 -3.82 -15.97 -10.15
N LEU A 127 -2.62 -16.23 -9.66
CA LEU A 127 -1.38 -15.68 -10.19
C LEU A 127 -0.26 -16.72 -10.00
N ASP A 128 0.55 -16.93 -11.03
CA ASP A 128 1.71 -17.82 -10.99
C ASP A 128 1.37 -19.25 -10.50
N GLY A 129 0.19 -19.75 -10.83
CA GLY A 129 -0.26 -21.08 -10.45
C GLY A 129 -0.79 -21.20 -9.01
N TYR A 130 -1.02 -20.09 -8.31
CA TYR A 130 -1.61 -20.07 -6.96
C TYR A 130 -2.95 -19.32 -6.94
N VAL A 131 -3.88 -19.78 -6.12
CA VAL A 131 -5.05 -18.98 -5.72
C VAL A 131 -4.57 -17.92 -4.74
N ARG A 132 -4.52 -16.65 -5.18
CA ARG A 132 -4.03 -15.52 -4.35
C ARG A 132 -5.13 -14.79 -3.61
N ALA A 133 -6.40 -14.87 -4.10
CA ALA A 133 -7.54 -14.27 -3.43
C ALA A 133 -8.84 -15.01 -3.73
N VAL A 134 -9.77 -15.00 -2.75
CA VAL A 134 -11.14 -15.45 -2.87
C VAL A 134 -12.07 -14.33 -2.41
N LEU A 135 -12.73 -13.69 -3.36
CA LEU A 135 -13.52 -12.47 -3.15
C LEU A 135 -15.01 -12.72 -3.44
N SER A 136 -15.89 -11.74 -3.17
CA SER A 136 -17.29 -11.84 -3.60
C SER A 136 -17.39 -11.78 -5.12
N ASP A 137 -18.40 -12.38 -5.69
CA ASP A 137 -18.71 -12.32 -7.12
C ASP A 137 -18.96 -10.88 -7.62
N SER A 138 -19.43 -10.02 -6.72
CA SER A 138 -19.65 -8.59 -6.96
C SER A 138 -18.42 -7.70 -6.70
N TYR A 139 -17.28 -8.31 -6.29
CA TYR A 139 -16.07 -7.52 -6.03
C TYR A 139 -15.55 -6.90 -7.33
N ARG A 140 -15.35 -5.58 -7.27
CA ARG A 140 -14.76 -4.84 -8.36
C ARG A 140 -13.27 -4.70 -8.12
N CYS A 141 -12.48 -5.25 -9.00
CA CYS A 141 -11.04 -5.12 -8.99
C CYS A 141 -10.61 -4.00 -9.95
N LEU A 142 -9.69 -3.17 -9.50
CA LEU A 142 -8.91 -2.29 -10.36
C LEU A 142 -7.51 -2.90 -10.49
N ASP A 143 -7.08 -3.11 -11.71
CA ASP A 143 -5.78 -3.72 -11.97
C ASP A 143 -4.66 -2.73 -11.70
N ASN A 144 -3.60 -3.20 -11.06
CA ASN A 144 -2.39 -2.41 -10.80
C ASN A 144 -1.79 -1.86 -12.10
N TYR A 145 -1.87 -2.62 -13.20
CA TYR A 145 -1.43 -2.19 -14.52
C TYR A 145 -2.15 -0.90 -14.95
N ASP A 146 -3.48 -0.91 -14.97
CA ASP A 146 -4.26 0.24 -15.43
C ASP A 146 -4.03 1.47 -14.52
N LEU A 147 -3.91 1.23 -13.22
CA LEU A 147 -3.65 2.28 -12.23
C LEU A 147 -2.28 2.94 -12.44
N VAL A 148 -1.23 2.15 -12.60
CA VAL A 148 0.13 2.68 -12.79
C VAL A 148 0.23 3.48 -14.08
N PHE A 149 -0.33 2.99 -15.19
CA PHE A 149 -0.33 3.74 -16.44
C PHE A 149 -1.09 5.06 -16.34
N THR A 150 -2.26 5.05 -15.67
CA THR A 150 -2.98 6.30 -15.40
C THR A 150 -2.15 7.26 -14.54
N ALA A 151 -1.50 6.75 -13.50
CA ALA A 151 -0.64 7.57 -12.65
C ALA A 151 0.53 8.19 -13.42
N LEU A 152 1.15 7.44 -14.35
CA LEU A 152 2.25 7.92 -15.18
C LEU A 152 1.79 8.97 -16.20
N GLU A 153 0.63 8.77 -16.83
CA GLU A 153 0.04 9.76 -17.75
C GLU A 153 -0.24 11.08 -17.03
N VAL A 154 -0.80 11.01 -15.82
CA VAL A 154 -1.07 12.21 -15.01
C VAL A 154 0.23 12.85 -14.51
N ALA A 155 1.21 12.05 -14.09
CA ALA A 155 2.51 12.56 -13.66
C ALA A 155 3.16 13.45 -14.74
N GLN A 156 3.10 13.03 -16.01
CA GLN A 156 3.58 13.85 -17.12
C GLN A 156 2.81 15.17 -17.28
N GLN A 157 1.49 15.16 -17.02
CA GLN A 157 0.66 16.37 -17.14
C GLN A 157 0.95 17.42 -16.06
N VAL A 158 1.32 16.96 -14.86
CA VAL A 158 1.58 17.83 -13.70
C VAL A 158 3.08 18.02 -13.40
N ASP A 159 3.95 17.65 -14.32
CA ASP A 159 5.42 17.74 -14.17
C ASP A 159 5.91 17.03 -12.90
N ALA A 160 5.35 15.85 -12.63
CA ALA A 160 5.75 15.01 -11.51
C ALA A 160 6.55 13.80 -11.97
N ASN A 161 7.44 13.33 -11.10
CA ASN A 161 8.26 12.14 -11.29
C ASN A 161 7.81 11.02 -10.35
N VAL A 162 8.10 9.77 -10.73
CA VAL A 162 7.94 8.62 -9.82
C VAL A 162 9.09 8.64 -8.82
N LEU A 163 8.76 8.84 -7.55
CA LEU A 163 9.73 8.81 -6.45
C LEU A 163 10.01 7.36 -6.03
N GLN A 164 8.97 6.57 -5.85
CA GLN A 164 9.05 5.19 -5.37
C GLN A 164 7.88 4.37 -5.88
N CYS A 165 8.11 3.10 -6.14
CA CYS A 165 7.06 2.13 -6.32
C CYS A 165 7.39 0.84 -5.57
N THR A 166 6.42 0.35 -4.81
CA THR A 166 6.52 -0.90 -4.06
C THR A 166 5.35 -1.79 -4.37
N MET A 167 5.59 -3.09 -4.46
CA MET A 167 4.56 -4.09 -4.67
C MET A 167 4.84 -5.31 -3.82
N SER A 168 3.85 -5.72 -3.04
CA SER A 168 3.80 -7.02 -2.35
C SER A 168 2.79 -7.93 -3.03
N ASP A 169 2.61 -9.14 -2.51
CA ASP A 169 1.56 -10.06 -2.98
C ASP A 169 0.16 -9.45 -2.83
N ASP A 170 -0.01 -8.53 -1.89
CA ASP A 170 -1.29 -7.97 -1.48
C ASP A 170 -1.55 -6.53 -1.91
N ASN A 171 -0.53 -5.70 -1.85
CA ASN A 171 -0.66 -4.25 -2.04
C ASN A 171 0.37 -3.72 -3.04
N MET A 172 -0.03 -2.70 -3.77
CA MET A 172 0.85 -1.90 -4.61
C MET A 172 0.75 -0.44 -4.18
N ARG A 173 1.90 0.26 -4.13
CA ARG A 173 1.98 1.69 -3.90
C ARG A 173 2.90 2.34 -4.93
N ILE A 174 2.47 3.47 -5.47
CA ILE A 174 3.29 4.36 -6.29
C ILE A 174 3.28 5.74 -5.66
N LYS A 175 4.45 6.34 -5.52
CA LYS A 175 4.63 7.68 -5.00
C LYS A 175 5.15 8.59 -6.09
N LEU A 176 4.46 9.70 -6.27
CA LEU A 176 4.84 10.76 -7.21
C LEU A 176 5.33 11.97 -6.42
N ILE A 177 6.30 12.70 -6.98
CA ILE A 177 6.83 13.96 -6.45
C ILE A 177 6.87 14.98 -7.58
N ALA A 178 6.51 16.25 -7.29
CA ALA A 178 6.64 17.35 -8.25
C ALA A 178 7.89 18.20 -7.93
N PRO A 179 9.00 18.00 -8.64
CA PRO A 179 10.28 18.69 -8.36
C PRO A 179 10.22 20.21 -8.58
N SER A 180 9.39 20.67 -9.50
CA SER A 180 9.18 22.09 -9.81
C SER A 180 8.33 22.83 -8.77
N MET A 181 7.56 22.10 -7.95
CA MET A 181 6.71 22.65 -6.90
C MET A 181 7.36 22.48 -5.54
N TRP A 182 8.07 23.48 -5.07
CA TRP A 182 8.65 23.44 -3.72
C TRP A 182 8.38 24.72 -2.94
N LYS A 183 8.40 24.61 -1.62
CA LYS A 183 8.27 25.72 -0.68
C LYS A 183 9.35 25.60 0.39
N THR A 184 9.84 26.75 0.87
CA THR A 184 10.65 26.78 2.09
C THR A 184 9.75 26.78 3.31
N LEU A 185 10.13 26.02 4.34
CA LEU A 185 9.58 26.20 5.67
C LEU A 185 10.28 27.39 6.34
N ASN A 186 9.54 28.27 7.02
CA ASN A 186 10.12 29.40 7.73
C ASN A 186 11.16 28.93 8.75
N ALA A 187 12.31 29.56 8.72
CA ALA A 187 13.44 29.17 9.54
C ALA A 187 13.13 29.34 11.03
N GLY A 188 13.00 28.28 11.74
CA GLY A 188 12.82 28.27 13.19
C GLY A 188 12.48 26.94 13.77
N GLY A 189 12.08 25.99 12.98
CA GLY A 189 11.34 24.94 13.59
C GLY A 189 11.85 23.54 13.48
N GLY A 190 12.15 23.03 12.42
CA GLY A 190 12.24 21.58 12.28
C GLY A 190 13.59 20.94 12.57
N ARG A 191 14.66 21.72 12.56
CA ARG A 191 16.03 21.17 12.58
C ARG A 191 16.99 21.96 13.45
N VAL A 192 17.96 21.25 14.02
CA VAL A 192 19.10 21.84 14.70
C VAL A 192 19.87 22.68 13.68
N SER A 193 20.03 23.94 13.96
CA SER A 193 20.55 25.01 13.11
C SER A 193 21.70 24.63 12.16
N GLY A 194 21.54 24.89 10.88
CA GLY A 194 22.57 24.74 9.86
C GLY A 194 21.98 24.70 8.45
N MET A 195 22.81 24.92 7.45
CA MET A 195 22.45 24.58 6.07
C MET A 195 22.66 23.10 5.88
N PHE A 196 21.60 22.38 5.51
CA PHE A 196 21.65 20.97 5.20
C PHE A 196 21.77 20.77 3.69
N LYS A 197 22.54 19.76 3.30
CA LYS A 197 22.60 19.27 1.94
C LYS A 197 21.71 18.06 1.79
N ALA A 198 21.36 17.71 0.56
CA ALA A 198 20.72 16.47 0.25
C ALA A 198 21.49 15.32 0.90
N GLY A 199 20.84 14.63 1.82
CA GLY A 199 21.40 13.46 2.45
C GLY A 199 22.17 13.64 3.74
N ASP A 200 22.23 14.83 4.29
CA ASP A 200 22.83 15.04 5.63
C ASP A 200 22.02 14.34 6.71
N LEU A 201 20.72 14.24 6.52
CA LEU A 201 19.79 13.48 7.36
C LEU A 201 19.08 12.40 6.54
N GLY A 202 18.47 11.45 7.23
CA GLY A 202 17.78 10.36 6.59
C GLY A 202 18.62 9.08 6.48
N ASN A 203 18.08 8.05 5.84
CA ASN A 203 18.76 6.78 5.60
C ASN A 203 19.52 6.80 4.27
N PRO A 204 20.86 6.77 4.25
CA PRO A 204 21.62 6.78 3.00
C PRO A 204 21.30 5.58 2.11
N GLU A 205 21.13 4.39 2.68
CA GLU A 205 20.78 3.18 1.94
C GLU A 205 19.40 3.30 1.27
N TRP A 206 18.42 3.87 1.98
CA TRP A 206 17.10 4.14 1.43
C TRP A 206 17.18 5.09 0.23
N ARG A 207 18.00 6.14 0.31
CA ARG A 207 18.19 7.10 -0.79
C ARG A 207 18.86 6.48 -2.01
N GLU A 208 19.90 5.68 -1.81
CA GLU A 208 20.57 4.96 -2.89
C GLU A 208 19.59 3.98 -3.58
N ARG A 209 18.82 3.23 -2.80
CA ARG A 209 17.79 2.34 -3.34
C ARG A 209 16.74 3.07 -4.18
N ASN A 210 16.34 4.26 -3.78
CA ASN A 210 15.31 5.05 -4.42
C ASN A 210 15.85 6.00 -5.51
N GLY A 211 17.16 6.01 -5.77
CA GLY A 211 17.75 6.76 -6.88
C GLY A 211 17.44 8.26 -6.81
N ILE A 212 17.51 8.85 -5.61
CA ILE A 212 17.09 10.25 -5.40
C ILE A 212 17.92 11.24 -6.22
N GLY A 213 19.20 10.97 -6.45
CA GLY A 213 20.05 11.76 -7.34
C GLY A 213 19.56 11.79 -8.79
N ASP A 214 18.91 10.73 -9.24
CA ASP A 214 18.39 10.63 -10.61
C ASP A 214 17.14 11.50 -10.85
N LEU A 215 16.53 12.04 -9.78
CA LEU A 215 15.35 12.91 -9.85
C LEU A 215 15.69 14.38 -10.07
N GLY A 216 16.98 14.75 -10.14
CA GLY A 216 17.40 16.14 -10.32
C GLY A 216 17.11 17.05 -9.13
N LEU A 217 16.88 16.50 -7.94
CA LEU A 217 16.51 17.25 -6.74
C LEU A 217 17.72 17.79 -5.97
N GLU A 218 18.91 17.18 -6.13
CA GLU A 218 20.09 17.49 -5.31
C GLU A 218 20.53 18.94 -5.43
N ASP A 219 20.60 19.48 -6.64
CA ASP A 219 21.03 20.87 -6.86
C ASP A 219 20.07 21.83 -6.18
N THR A 220 18.76 21.69 -6.39
CA THR A 220 17.74 22.53 -5.78
C THR A 220 17.80 22.45 -4.25
N ILE A 221 17.99 21.25 -3.69
CA ILE A 221 18.09 21.04 -2.24
C ILE A 221 19.35 21.71 -1.67
N ASN A 222 20.48 21.55 -2.36
CA ASN A 222 21.75 22.15 -1.91
C ASN A 222 21.73 23.67 -2.01
N ASP A 223 21.17 24.23 -3.09
CA ASP A 223 21.04 25.67 -3.31
C ASP A 223 20.13 26.35 -2.28
N THR A 224 19.12 25.64 -1.80
CA THR A 224 18.17 26.16 -0.78
C THR A 224 18.58 25.85 0.66
N GLY A 225 19.73 25.20 0.86
CA GLY A 225 20.17 24.78 2.20
C GLY A 225 19.35 23.67 2.82
N GLY A 226 18.64 22.89 2.00
CA GLY A 226 17.87 21.73 2.42
C GLY A 226 16.56 22.02 3.17
N ASN A 227 16.21 23.30 3.39
CA ASN A 227 14.99 23.67 4.12
C ASN A 227 13.77 23.82 3.17
N ILE A 228 13.62 22.87 2.28
CA ILE A 228 12.53 22.83 1.31
C ILE A 228 11.67 21.60 1.47
N VAL A 229 10.44 21.73 1.02
CA VAL A 229 9.43 20.68 1.02
C VAL A 229 8.82 20.58 -0.38
N PHE A 230 8.63 19.36 -0.84
CA PHE A 230 7.97 19.05 -2.10
C PHE A 230 6.61 18.43 -1.84
N PRO A 231 5.57 18.70 -2.67
CA PRO A 231 4.33 17.96 -2.62
C PRO A 231 4.52 16.56 -3.20
N THR A 232 3.86 15.59 -2.60
CA THR A 232 3.83 14.20 -3.07
C THR A 232 2.40 13.69 -3.18
N CYS A 233 2.22 12.67 -4.00
CA CYS A 233 0.99 11.92 -4.13
C CYS A 233 1.30 10.44 -3.97
N THR A 234 0.65 9.78 -3.01
CA THR A 234 0.72 8.33 -2.84
C THR A 234 -0.55 7.69 -3.38
N ILE A 235 -0.39 6.76 -4.30
CA ILE A 235 -1.48 5.98 -4.88
C ILE A 235 -1.30 4.55 -4.41
N SER A 236 -2.30 3.98 -3.75
CA SER A 236 -2.28 2.60 -3.26
C SER A 236 -3.45 1.80 -3.80
N ASN A 237 -3.22 0.51 -4.03
CA ASN A 237 -4.23 -0.42 -4.52
C ASN A 237 -3.99 -1.83 -3.99
N SER A 238 -5.06 -2.59 -3.84
CA SER A 238 -5.01 -4.02 -3.54
C SER A 238 -5.87 -4.82 -4.52
N GLU A 239 -5.23 -5.67 -5.28
CA GLU A 239 -5.93 -6.60 -6.16
C GLU A 239 -6.47 -7.85 -5.44
N THR A 240 -6.11 -8.02 -4.17
CA THR A 240 -6.49 -9.17 -3.34
C THR A 240 -7.50 -8.82 -2.25
N GLY A 241 -8.02 -7.57 -2.25
CA GLY A 241 -9.01 -7.13 -1.27
C GLY A 241 -8.45 -6.82 0.12
N SER A 242 -7.14 -6.55 0.25
CA SER A 242 -6.50 -6.13 1.51
C SER A 242 -6.77 -4.68 1.87
N GLY A 243 -7.12 -3.86 0.88
CA GLY A 243 -7.33 -2.44 1.04
C GLY A 243 -8.17 -1.85 -0.08
N SER A 244 -8.57 -0.61 0.07
CA SER A 244 -9.23 0.17 -0.97
C SER A 244 -8.20 0.85 -1.86
N THR A 245 -8.57 1.13 -3.10
CA THR A 245 -7.80 2.05 -3.94
C THR A 245 -7.86 3.46 -3.35
N GLN A 246 -6.70 4.06 -3.08
CA GLN A 246 -6.59 5.36 -2.43
C GLN A 246 -5.61 6.26 -3.17
N VAL A 247 -5.89 7.56 -3.13
CA VAL A 247 -5.00 8.64 -3.57
C VAL A 247 -4.85 9.60 -2.40
N GLU A 248 -3.64 9.78 -1.91
CA GLU A 248 -3.35 10.52 -0.70
C GLU A 248 -2.31 11.59 -0.98
N PHE A 249 -2.60 12.81 -0.49
CA PHE A 249 -1.63 13.90 -0.52
C PHE A 249 -0.55 13.68 0.53
N GLY A 250 0.67 14.04 0.18
CA GLY A 250 1.81 14.01 1.09
C GLY A 250 2.78 15.16 0.87
N THR A 251 3.81 15.19 1.70
CA THR A 251 4.95 16.07 1.53
C THR A 251 6.25 15.28 1.71
N CYS A 252 7.27 15.66 0.95
CA CYS A 252 8.63 15.13 1.07
C CYS A 252 9.57 16.24 1.51
N ASP A 253 10.36 16.00 2.54
CA ASP A 253 11.33 16.93 3.06
C ASP A 253 12.64 16.85 2.29
N GLY A 254 13.17 17.98 1.82
CA GLY A 254 14.31 18.00 0.91
C GLY A 254 15.63 17.56 1.52
N ALA A 255 15.86 17.73 2.83
CA ALA A 255 17.13 17.33 3.41
C ALA A 255 17.21 15.84 3.78
N CYS A 256 16.14 15.31 4.36
CA CYS A 256 16.13 13.94 4.87
C CYS A 256 15.28 12.99 4.03
N PHE A 257 14.55 13.49 3.05
CA PHE A 257 13.59 12.75 2.24
C PHE A 257 12.50 12.03 3.06
N ASN A 258 12.25 12.54 4.27
CA ASN A 258 11.13 12.08 5.06
C ASN A 258 9.81 12.42 4.36
N MET A 259 8.93 11.43 4.28
CA MET A 259 7.61 11.58 3.68
C MET A 259 6.53 11.58 4.74
N LEU A 260 5.63 12.54 4.65
CA LEU A 260 4.45 12.64 5.48
C LEU A 260 3.23 12.43 4.59
N THR A 261 2.41 11.44 4.91
CA THR A 261 1.14 11.20 4.23
C THR A 261 0.00 11.71 5.10
N PHE A 262 -0.84 12.60 4.57
CA PHE A 262 -1.91 13.25 5.32
C PHE A 262 -3.23 12.49 5.17
N ASP A 263 -3.93 12.31 6.28
CA ASP A 263 -5.16 11.51 6.40
C ASP A 263 -6.37 12.07 5.64
N LYS A 264 -6.32 13.35 5.27
CA LYS A 264 -7.33 13.88 4.36
C LYS A 264 -7.10 13.26 3.00
N LYS A 265 -7.62 12.05 2.87
CA LYS A 265 -7.83 11.37 1.60
C LYS A 265 -8.32 12.44 0.62
N VAL A 266 -7.45 12.84 -0.29
CA VAL A 266 -7.85 13.80 -1.31
C VAL A 266 -9.06 13.24 -2.01
N ARG A 267 -9.09 11.93 -2.25
CA ARG A 267 -10.31 11.14 -2.51
C ARG A 267 -10.04 9.65 -2.27
N SER A 268 -10.88 9.01 -1.46
CA SER A 268 -11.08 7.56 -1.53
C SER A 268 -11.87 7.29 -2.80
N VAL A 269 -11.28 6.62 -3.77
CA VAL A 269 -12.01 6.21 -4.97
C VAL A 269 -12.80 4.95 -4.62
N HIS A 270 -14.06 5.13 -4.27
CA HIS A 270 -14.96 4.00 -4.10
C HIS A 270 -15.27 3.41 -5.47
N LEU A 271 -14.74 2.21 -5.71
CA LEU A 271 -14.98 1.50 -6.97
C LEU A 271 -16.43 1.02 -7.11
N GLY A 272 -17.18 0.92 -6.01
CA GLY A 272 -18.51 0.35 -5.99
C GLY A 272 -18.50 -1.16 -6.25
N SER A 273 -19.67 -1.74 -6.46
CA SER A 273 -19.79 -3.14 -6.89
C SER A 273 -19.59 -3.25 -8.40
N LYS A 274 -19.10 -4.40 -8.85
CA LYS A 274 -19.01 -4.75 -10.27
C LYS A 274 -20.42 -4.72 -10.88
N LEU A 275 -20.56 -4.09 -12.04
CA LEU A 275 -21.81 -4.13 -12.79
C LEU A 275 -22.04 -5.53 -13.37
N ASP A 276 -23.26 -6.04 -13.27
CA ASP A 276 -23.62 -7.37 -13.78
C ASP A 276 -23.77 -7.30 -15.32
N LEU A 277 -22.97 -8.11 -16.03
CA LEU A 277 -23.05 -8.30 -17.48
C LEU A 277 -24.42 -8.80 -17.96
N GLY A 278 -25.18 -9.47 -17.09
CA GLY A 278 -26.54 -9.92 -17.39
C GLY A 278 -27.59 -8.78 -17.39
N ILE A 279 -27.26 -7.62 -16.77
CA ILE A 279 -28.19 -6.48 -16.62
C ILE A 279 -27.74 -5.30 -17.45
N TYR A 280 -26.42 -5.04 -17.51
CA TYR A 280 -25.82 -3.86 -18.16
C TYR A 280 -25.13 -4.24 -19.47
N SER A 281 -25.23 -3.36 -20.47
CA SER A 281 -24.48 -3.49 -21.72
C SER A 281 -22.97 -3.31 -21.51
N GLU A 282 -22.18 -3.85 -22.43
CA GLU A 282 -20.73 -3.66 -22.47
C GLU A 282 -20.33 -2.19 -22.49
N GLU A 283 -21.10 -1.37 -23.22
CA GLU A 283 -20.88 0.09 -23.28
C GLU A 283 -21.07 0.76 -21.91
N THR A 284 -22.09 0.35 -21.14
CA THR A 284 -22.32 0.86 -19.80
C THR A 284 -21.17 0.47 -18.85
N ILE A 285 -20.68 -0.75 -18.94
CA ILE A 285 -19.56 -1.24 -18.13
C ILE A 285 -18.26 -0.51 -18.48
N ALA A 286 -18.02 -0.28 -19.77
CA ALA A 286 -16.86 0.49 -20.24
C ALA A 286 -16.92 1.95 -19.78
N ALA A 287 -18.10 2.58 -19.88
CA ALA A 287 -18.31 3.96 -19.41
C ALA A 287 -18.09 4.11 -17.91
N ASP A 288 -18.56 3.15 -17.12
CA ASP A 288 -18.38 3.12 -15.67
C ASP A 288 -16.89 2.90 -15.28
N SER A 289 -16.20 2.03 -15.98
CA SER A 289 -14.74 1.83 -15.79
C SER A 289 -13.97 3.12 -16.14
N LYS A 290 -14.31 3.77 -17.26
CA LYS A 290 -13.71 5.05 -17.65
C LYS A 290 -13.97 6.14 -16.60
N ALA A 291 -15.18 6.21 -16.04
CA ALA A 291 -15.50 7.18 -14.99
C ALA A 291 -14.64 7.00 -13.73
N ILE A 292 -14.27 5.76 -13.38
CA ILE A 292 -13.35 5.50 -12.27
C ILE A 292 -11.95 6.02 -12.59
N MET A 293 -11.45 5.75 -13.81
CA MET A 293 -10.13 6.24 -14.22
C MET A 293 -10.10 7.79 -14.24
N CYS A 294 -11.15 8.46 -14.70
CA CYS A 294 -11.26 9.91 -14.60
C CYS A 294 -11.23 10.40 -13.15
N LYS A 295 -11.92 9.73 -12.24
CA LYS A 295 -11.87 10.08 -10.80
C LYS A 295 -10.46 9.90 -10.21
N MET A 296 -9.73 8.89 -10.64
CA MET A 296 -8.33 8.69 -10.25
C MET A 296 -7.45 9.83 -10.78
N THR A 297 -7.58 10.18 -12.05
CA THR A 297 -6.91 11.33 -12.66
C THR A 297 -7.14 12.60 -11.88
N ASP A 298 -8.42 12.95 -11.64
CA ASP A 298 -8.81 14.15 -10.88
C ASP A 298 -8.21 14.15 -9.46
N ALA A 299 -8.18 12.99 -8.79
CA ALA A 299 -7.64 12.86 -7.45
C ALA A 299 -6.11 13.06 -7.42
N ILE A 300 -5.40 12.51 -8.41
CA ILE A 300 -3.94 12.68 -8.52
C ILE A 300 -3.61 14.14 -8.84
N VAL A 301 -4.30 14.77 -9.80
CA VAL A 301 -4.10 16.19 -10.11
C VAL A 301 -4.35 17.08 -8.89
N ALA A 302 -5.39 16.77 -8.10
CA ALA A 302 -5.70 17.52 -6.88
C ALA A 302 -4.60 17.43 -5.80
N CYS A 303 -3.77 16.39 -5.80
CA CYS A 303 -2.61 16.31 -4.92
C CYS A 303 -1.55 17.37 -5.25
N PHE A 304 -1.50 17.84 -6.49
CA PHE A 304 -0.55 18.86 -6.94
C PHE A 304 -1.20 20.25 -7.09
N ASP A 305 -2.35 20.48 -6.45
CA ASP A 305 -2.95 21.80 -6.36
C ASP A 305 -2.12 22.70 -5.43
N PRO A 306 -1.63 23.86 -5.89
CA PRO A 306 -0.86 24.81 -5.08
C PRO A 306 -1.55 25.22 -3.78
N ALA A 307 -2.89 25.35 -3.77
CA ALA A 307 -3.63 25.74 -2.57
C ALA A 307 -3.68 24.60 -1.54
N VAL A 308 -3.75 23.35 -1.99
CA VAL A 308 -3.63 22.17 -1.09
C VAL A 308 -2.25 22.12 -0.49
N PHE A 309 -1.21 22.30 -1.28
CA PHE A 309 0.16 22.30 -0.82
C PHE A 309 0.42 23.43 0.19
N GLU A 310 0.05 24.69 -0.13
CA GLU A 310 0.18 25.84 0.75
C GLU A 310 -0.46 25.62 2.13
N LYS A 311 -1.67 25.06 2.15
CA LYS A 311 -2.34 24.73 3.41
C LYS A 311 -1.52 23.80 4.30
N HIS A 312 -0.86 22.78 3.72
CA HIS A 312 -0.07 21.83 4.49
C HIS A 312 1.28 22.42 4.93
N ILE A 313 1.85 23.34 4.16
CA ILE A 313 3.00 24.14 4.60
C ILE A 313 2.63 24.93 5.86
N LEU A 314 1.51 25.65 5.87
CA LEU A 314 1.05 26.40 7.05
C LEU A 314 0.80 25.49 8.27
N LEU A 315 0.25 24.30 8.08
CA LEU A 315 0.08 23.32 9.17
C LEU A 315 1.44 22.87 9.74
N ARG A 316 2.44 22.64 8.88
CA ARG A 316 3.79 22.29 9.31
C ARG A 316 4.49 23.43 10.04
N GLU A 317 4.38 24.67 9.55
CA GLU A 317 4.92 25.86 10.22
C GLU A 317 4.31 26.04 11.62
N GLY A 318 3.00 25.80 11.75
CA GLY A 318 2.33 25.75 13.05
C GLY A 318 2.89 24.67 13.97
N ALA A 319 3.17 23.47 13.42
CA ALA A 319 3.77 22.38 14.18
C ALA A 319 5.23 22.64 14.58
N GLN A 320 5.97 23.41 13.78
CA GLN A 320 7.32 23.86 14.14
C GLN A 320 7.34 24.82 15.32
N SER A 321 6.28 25.59 15.49
CA SER A 321 6.11 26.52 16.61
C SER A 321 5.59 25.85 17.89
N ASP A 322 5.11 24.60 17.80
CA ASP A 322 4.53 23.83 18.92
C ASP A 322 5.64 23.05 19.64
N VAL A 323 6.22 23.66 20.69
CA VAL A 323 7.37 23.11 21.43
C VAL A 323 6.94 21.96 22.34
N ILE A 324 7.71 20.88 22.34
CA ILE A 324 7.55 19.71 23.20
C ILE A 324 8.51 19.80 24.38
N GLU A 325 7.98 20.10 25.57
CA GLU A 325 8.79 20.24 26.80
C GLU A 325 9.16 18.89 27.42
N ALA A 326 8.36 17.84 27.18
CA ALA A 326 8.56 16.50 27.74
C ALA A 326 8.68 15.44 26.61
N PRO A 327 9.84 15.31 25.96
CA PRO A 327 10.03 14.44 24.79
C PRO A 327 9.64 12.97 25.02
N THR A 328 10.02 12.41 26.18
CA THR A 328 9.70 11.01 26.50
C THR A 328 8.20 10.80 26.60
N MET A 329 7.48 11.70 27.27
CA MET A 329 6.02 11.60 27.41
C MET A 329 5.33 11.75 26.05
N ALA A 330 5.77 12.66 25.22
CA ALA A 330 5.23 12.84 23.87
C ALA A 330 5.43 11.59 23.01
N VAL A 331 6.60 10.96 23.07
CA VAL A 331 6.86 9.69 22.38
C VAL A 331 5.98 8.58 22.93
N ASP A 332 5.82 8.46 24.26
CA ASP A 332 4.93 7.45 24.88
C ASP A 332 3.47 7.62 24.45
N ASN A 333 3.01 8.85 24.30
CA ASN A 333 1.66 9.13 23.80
C ASN A 333 1.49 8.69 22.33
N VAL A 334 2.48 8.95 21.49
CA VAL A 334 2.51 8.52 20.08
C VAL A 334 2.51 6.99 19.99
N VAL A 335 3.39 6.33 20.74
CA VAL A 335 3.50 4.87 20.84
C VAL A 335 2.17 4.25 21.22
N LYS A 336 1.51 4.79 22.23
CA LYS A 336 0.20 4.32 22.67
C LYS A 336 -0.91 4.58 21.64
N ALA A 337 -0.88 5.75 20.98
CA ALA A 337 -1.91 6.12 20.01
C ALA A 337 -1.86 5.26 18.72
N PHE A 338 -0.68 4.79 18.35
CA PHE A 338 -0.45 4.05 17.10
C PHE A 338 -0.04 2.58 17.31
N ASP A 339 -0.10 2.08 18.55
CA ASP A 339 0.26 0.70 18.92
C ASP A 339 1.68 0.29 18.45
N ILE A 340 2.64 1.19 18.65
CA ILE A 340 4.04 0.98 18.29
C ILE A 340 4.69 0.09 19.36
N ASN A 341 5.53 -0.88 18.95
CA ASN A 341 6.23 -1.76 19.89
C ASN A 341 7.37 -1.06 20.63
N ASP A 342 7.89 -1.69 21.69
CA ASP A 342 8.91 -1.10 22.58
C ASP A 342 10.26 -0.87 21.86
N ASP A 343 10.67 -1.75 20.95
CA ASP A 343 11.91 -1.59 20.20
C ASP A 343 11.85 -0.38 19.26
N ASP A 344 10.73 -0.20 18.57
CA ASP A 344 10.47 0.96 17.72
C ASP A 344 10.33 2.24 18.54
N ARG A 345 9.76 2.16 19.75
CA ARG A 345 9.68 3.29 20.69
C ARG A 345 11.06 3.86 21.03
N ASP A 346 11.99 3.00 21.41
CA ASP A 346 13.33 3.43 21.80
C ASP A 346 14.11 4.02 20.61
N ARG A 347 13.91 3.45 19.42
CA ARG A 347 14.44 3.97 18.16
C ARG A 347 13.87 5.35 17.84
N LEU A 348 12.53 5.50 17.95
CA LEU A 348 11.85 6.78 17.74
C LEU A 348 12.36 7.87 18.69
N LEU A 349 12.46 7.56 19.99
CA LEU A 349 12.98 8.50 20.98
C LEU A 349 14.41 8.90 20.64
N SER A 350 15.25 7.95 20.22
CA SER A 350 16.63 8.22 19.82
C SER A 350 16.70 9.19 18.63
N TYR A 351 15.91 8.97 17.57
CA TYR A 351 15.84 9.86 16.42
C TYR A 351 15.35 11.24 16.81
N PHE A 352 14.25 11.32 17.56
CA PHE A 352 13.68 12.59 17.95
C PHE A 352 14.67 13.46 18.73
N VAL A 353 15.35 12.89 19.74
CA VAL A 353 16.25 13.65 20.61
C VAL A 353 17.56 14.03 19.91
N LYS A 354 18.06 13.20 19.00
CA LYS A 354 19.37 13.43 18.38
C LYS A 354 19.31 14.27 17.12
N ASP A 355 18.29 14.04 16.29
CA ASP A 355 18.33 14.48 14.89
C ASP A 355 17.34 15.60 14.59
N TYR A 356 16.33 15.81 15.45
CA TYR A 356 15.25 16.76 15.18
C TYR A 356 15.03 17.76 16.31
N ALA A 357 14.41 18.91 15.98
CA ALA A 357 14.02 19.91 16.99
C ALA A 357 12.92 19.37 17.92
N MET A 358 12.92 19.82 19.19
CA MET A 358 11.92 19.44 20.19
C MET A 358 10.58 20.12 19.92
N THR A 359 10.00 19.88 18.76
CA THR A 359 8.72 20.42 18.31
C THR A 359 7.85 19.29 17.77
N ARG A 360 6.57 19.58 17.57
CA ARG A 360 5.63 18.61 16.99
C ARG A 360 6.00 18.24 15.54
N ASP A 361 6.51 19.19 14.74
CA ASP A 361 7.06 18.88 13.41
C ASP A 361 8.30 17.98 13.52
N GLY A 362 9.21 18.26 14.46
CA GLY A 362 10.39 17.43 14.69
C GLY A 362 10.05 15.99 15.10
N LEU A 363 9.06 15.81 15.97
CA LEU A 363 8.57 14.46 16.32
C LEU A 363 7.91 13.76 15.12
N SER A 364 7.15 14.49 14.32
CA SER A 364 6.59 13.97 13.07
C SER A 364 7.69 13.52 12.11
N GLN A 365 8.77 14.28 11.96
CA GLN A 365 9.92 13.91 11.15
C GLN A 365 10.64 12.66 11.68
N ALA A 366 10.76 12.52 13.00
CA ALA A 366 11.34 11.34 13.62
C ALA A 366 10.50 10.08 13.35
N VAL A 367 9.16 10.19 13.39
CA VAL A 367 8.26 9.09 13.01
C VAL A 367 8.41 8.73 11.53
N SER A 368 8.45 9.73 10.65
CA SER A 368 8.67 9.49 9.22
C SER A 368 10.04 8.85 8.94
N ARG A 369 11.06 9.16 9.74
CA ARG A 369 12.37 8.51 9.64
C ARG A 369 12.29 6.99 9.87
N MET A 370 11.39 6.54 10.74
CA MET A 370 11.15 5.12 10.97
C MET A 370 10.70 4.40 9.69
N ALA A 371 9.93 5.08 8.84
CA ALA A 371 9.47 4.51 7.57
C ALA A 371 10.63 4.19 6.62
N GLN A 372 11.72 4.96 6.65
CA GLN A 372 12.91 4.73 5.81
C GLN A 372 13.72 3.51 6.23
N ASP A 373 13.53 3.00 7.44
CA ASP A 373 14.22 1.82 7.96
C ASP A 373 13.44 0.52 7.70
N GLU A 374 12.17 0.62 7.28
CA GLU A 374 11.30 -0.52 7.04
C GLU A 374 11.36 -0.98 5.58
N PHE A 375 12.51 -1.57 5.17
CA PHE A 375 12.73 -1.99 3.79
C PHE A 375 11.93 -3.21 3.36
N GLU A 376 11.69 -4.12 4.27
CA GLU A 376 11.03 -5.40 3.98
C GLU A 376 9.52 -5.34 4.20
N ASN A 377 9.05 -4.38 5.00
CA ASN A 377 7.64 -4.24 5.36
C ASN A 377 7.07 -2.92 4.85
N VAL A 378 6.65 -2.90 3.59
CA VAL A 378 6.06 -1.72 2.94
C VAL A 378 4.78 -1.21 3.58
N ASP A 379 4.02 -2.08 4.23
CA ASP A 379 2.80 -1.67 4.93
C ASP A 379 3.15 -0.90 6.20
N LYS A 380 4.10 -1.41 7.00
CA LYS A 380 4.60 -0.72 8.19
C LYS A 380 5.29 0.61 7.85
N SER A 381 6.06 0.66 6.75
CA SER A 381 6.63 1.90 6.22
C SER A 381 5.55 2.94 5.94
N ALA A 382 4.49 2.55 5.23
CA ALA A 382 3.37 3.45 4.92
C ALA A 382 2.60 3.89 6.18
N ASP A 383 2.46 3.02 7.17
CA ASP A 383 1.84 3.37 8.46
C ASP A 383 2.64 4.47 9.18
N PHE A 384 3.96 4.39 9.23
CA PHE A 384 4.78 5.43 9.82
C PHE A 384 4.66 6.77 9.08
N GLU A 385 4.60 6.78 7.75
CA GLU A 385 4.36 8.01 7.00
C GLU A 385 2.98 8.63 7.29
N ALA A 386 1.95 7.80 7.42
CA ALA A 386 0.62 8.23 7.79
C ALA A 386 0.57 8.75 9.25
N TYR A 387 1.26 8.09 10.19
CA TYR A 387 1.38 8.55 11.57
C TYR A 387 2.07 9.91 11.64
N ALA A 388 3.13 10.09 10.87
CA ALA A 388 3.83 11.38 10.77
C ALA A 388 2.90 12.50 10.28
N GLY A 389 2.09 12.26 9.26
CA GLY A 389 1.08 13.21 8.79
C GLY A 389 0.02 13.54 9.87
N LYS A 390 -0.48 12.51 10.57
CA LYS A 390 -1.46 12.69 11.67
C LYS A 390 -0.94 13.54 12.80
N LEU A 391 0.35 13.45 13.15
CA LEU A 391 0.95 14.30 14.17
C LEU A 391 0.92 15.79 13.78
N ILE A 392 1.05 16.09 12.50
CA ILE A 392 0.90 17.47 12.00
C ILE A 392 -0.56 17.94 12.09
N GLU A 393 -1.53 17.08 11.75
CA GLU A 393 -2.94 17.44 11.70
C GLU A 393 -3.61 17.46 13.10
N GLN A 394 -3.14 16.65 14.05
CA GLN A 394 -3.77 16.38 15.34
C GLN A 394 -2.85 16.69 16.53
N PRO A 395 -2.75 17.97 16.97
CA PRO A 395 -1.85 18.36 18.08
C PRO A 395 -2.11 17.63 19.40
N ALA A 396 -3.30 17.10 19.60
CA ALA A 396 -3.67 16.38 20.83
C ALA A 396 -2.91 15.06 21.02
N LEU A 397 -2.36 14.47 19.95
CA LEU A 397 -1.62 13.21 20.01
C LEU A 397 -0.27 13.29 20.74
N VAL A 398 0.27 14.50 20.91
CA VAL A 398 1.59 14.73 21.55
C VAL A 398 1.49 15.33 22.96
N ARG A 399 0.25 15.58 23.45
CA ARG A 399 -0.03 16.24 24.73
C ARG A 399 -0.40 15.29 25.84
#